data_bf61c9fc4e16681679808ed330033c10
#
_entry.id   bf61c9fc4e16681679808ed330033c10
#
_cell.length_a   1.000
_cell.length_b   1.000
_cell.length_c   1.000
_cell.angle_alpha   90.00
_cell.angle_beta   90.00
_cell.angle_gamma   90.00
#
_symmetry.space_group_name_H-M   'P 1'
#
loop_
_entity.id
_entity.type
_entity.pdbx_description
1 polymer ?
#
loop_
_entity_poly.entity_id
_entity_poly.type
_entity_poly.pdbx_seq_one_letter_code
_entity_poly.pdbx_strand_id
1 'polypeptide(L)'
;MSAFHNYPSRLLEQAVREFASLPGIGSKTALRLVLHILKQDDADVETFGNSIIELKKNIHHCSICRNISDTETCQICSNPRRDSDLVCVVENIRDVMSVENTQQYNGLYHVLGGIISPIDGIGPGDLTIDSLEERVSGGNVSEIILALSTTMEGDTTNFYIYKRLRSYPVKVSTLARGVAIGDELEYADEITLGRSIVDRKPFESTFAGGKQEKKGN
;
A
#
# COMPACT_ATOMS: atom_id res chain seq x y z
N MET A 1 28.22 19.03 -5.28
CA MET A 1 29.14 19.34 -6.38
C MET A 1 28.44 18.98 -7.69
N SER A 2 27.96 20.00 -8.43
CA SER A 2 27.31 19.82 -9.72
C SER A 2 28.38 19.42 -10.73
N ALA A 3 28.31 18.19 -11.24
CA ALA A 3 29.13 17.79 -12.38
C ALA A 3 28.64 18.61 -13.58
N PHE A 4 29.43 19.56 -14.04
CA PHE A 4 29.18 20.30 -15.28
C PHE A 4 29.20 19.29 -16.43
N HIS A 5 28.04 18.78 -16.78
CA HIS A 5 27.86 18.05 -18.05
C HIS A 5 27.54 19.11 -19.10
N ASN A 6 28.50 19.35 -19.99
CA ASN A 6 28.30 20.27 -21.11
C ASN A 6 27.47 19.52 -22.18
N TYR A 7 26.13 19.63 -22.09
CA TYR A 7 25.25 19.00 -23.06
C TYR A 7 25.27 19.77 -24.38
N PRO A 8 25.31 19.09 -25.55
CA PRO A 8 25.35 19.73 -26.85
C PRO A 8 24.02 20.41 -27.27
N SER A 9 22.95 20.18 -26.48
CA SER A 9 21.59 20.71 -26.73
C SER A 9 20.89 21.05 -25.44
N ARG A 10 20.20 22.20 -25.41
CA ARG A 10 19.34 22.60 -24.28
C ARG A 10 18.16 21.64 -24.10
N LEU A 11 17.60 21.11 -25.18
CA LEU A 11 16.50 20.13 -25.11
C LEU A 11 16.97 18.84 -24.46
N LEU A 12 18.17 18.37 -24.80
CA LEU A 12 18.77 17.20 -24.17
C LEU A 12 19.01 17.46 -22.68
N GLU A 13 19.57 18.60 -22.31
CA GLU A 13 19.81 18.97 -20.92
C GLU A 13 18.52 19.00 -20.11
N GLN A 14 17.45 19.63 -20.65
CA GLN A 14 16.16 19.71 -19.98
C GLN A 14 15.57 18.31 -19.76
N ALA A 15 15.52 17.46 -20.77
CA ALA A 15 15.01 16.10 -20.63
C ALA A 15 15.80 15.29 -19.59
N VAL A 16 17.15 15.38 -19.60
CA VAL A 16 17.97 14.70 -18.60
C VAL A 16 17.70 15.21 -17.19
N ARG A 17 17.47 16.51 -17.01
CA ARG A 17 17.13 17.12 -15.71
C ARG A 17 15.79 16.58 -15.19
N GLU A 18 14.76 16.53 -16.03
CA GLU A 18 13.45 16.01 -15.66
C GLU A 18 13.52 14.52 -15.26
N PHE A 19 14.23 13.68 -16.03
CA PHE A 19 14.44 12.29 -15.64
C PHE A 19 15.26 12.14 -14.36
N ALA A 20 16.26 13.00 -14.13
CA ALA A 20 17.09 12.97 -12.93
C ALA A 20 16.37 13.51 -11.68
N SER A 21 15.23 14.18 -11.84
CA SER A 21 14.37 14.60 -10.71
C SER A 21 13.57 13.45 -10.10
N LEU A 22 13.45 12.33 -10.82
CA LEU A 22 12.73 11.15 -10.34
C LEU A 22 13.54 10.43 -9.24
N PRO A 23 12.89 9.95 -8.17
CA PRO A 23 13.56 9.24 -7.08
C PRO A 23 14.34 8.03 -7.60
N GLY A 24 15.59 7.89 -7.17
CA GLY A 24 16.47 6.77 -7.56
C GLY A 24 17.11 6.90 -8.95
N ILE A 25 16.84 7.97 -9.70
CA ILE A 25 17.45 8.22 -11.01
C ILE A 25 18.55 9.26 -10.91
N GLY A 26 19.80 8.82 -11.00
CA GLY A 26 20.96 9.71 -11.11
C GLY A 26 21.19 10.21 -12.54
N SER A 27 21.97 11.30 -12.68
CA SER A 27 22.24 11.96 -13.98
C SER A 27 22.75 11.01 -15.08
N LYS A 28 23.58 10.01 -14.75
CA LYS A 28 24.08 9.01 -15.71
C LYS A 28 22.94 8.12 -16.26
N THR A 29 22.05 7.69 -15.38
CA THR A 29 20.88 6.88 -15.75
C THR A 29 19.91 7.72 -16.56
N ALA A 30 19.63 8.96 -16.14
CA ALA A 30 18.79 9.91 -16.84
C ALA A 30 19.27 10.14 -18.29
N LEU A 31 20.56 10.42 -18.47
CA LEU A 31 21.15 10.58 -19.80
C LEU A 31 20.97 9.33 -20.67
N ARG A 32 21.21 8.14 -20.12
CA ARG A 32 21.01 6.87 -20.85
C ARG A 32 19.56 6.67 -21.29
N LEU A 33 18.60 7.00 -20.44
CA LEU A 33 17.17 6.90 -20.74
C LEU A 33 16.78 7.89 -21.85
N VAL A 34 17.20 9.16 -21.75
CA VAL A 34 16.92 10.17 -22.77
C VAL A 34 17.54 9.81 -24.12
N LEU A 35 18.79 9.32 -24.13
CA LEU A 35 19.43 8.87 -25.38
C LEU A 35 18.76 7.62 -25.96
N HIS A 36 18.12 6.79 -25.14
CA HIS A 36 17.29 5.68 -25.63
C HIS A 36 16.01 6.20 -26.29
N ILE A 37 15.32 7.14 -25.66
CA ILE A 37 14.12 7.78 -26.21
C ILE A 37 14.40 8.45 -27.57
N LEU A 38 15.53 9.13 -27.71
CA LEU A 38 15.95 9.75 -28.97
C LEU A 38 16.15 8.78 -30.17
N LYS A 39 16.19 7.47 -29.88
CA LYS A 39 16.30 6.42 -30.92
C LYS A 39 14.95 5.76 -31.24
N GLN A 40 13.89 6.09 -30.50
CA GLN A 40 12.56 5.58 -30.74
C GLN A 40 11.85 6.42 -31.80
N ASP A 41 10.81 5.86 -32.40
CA ASP A 41 9.97 6.60 -33.36
C ASP A 41 9.15 7.67 -32.60
N ASP A 42 8.89 8.79 -33.28
CA ASP A 42 8.17 9.93 -32.69
C ASP A 42 6.81 9.51 -32.10
N ALA A 43 6.09 8.59 -32.74
CA ALA A 43 4.80 8.08 -32.26
C ALA A 43 4.90 7.33 -30.93
N ASP A 44 5.98 6.58 -30.74
CA ASP A 44 6.22 5.86 -29.47
C ASP A 44 6.54 6.84 -28.33
N VAL A 45 7.36 7.85 -28.65
CA VAL A 45 7.70 8.91 -27.68
C VAL A 45 6.48 9.73 -27.28
N GLU A 46 5.62 10.07 -28.26
CA GLU A 46 4.38 10.78 -28.00
C GLU A 46 3.42 9.95 -27.13
N THR A 47 3.28 8.67 -27.44
CA THR A 47 2.47 7.73 -26.65
C THR A 47 2.97 7.63 -25.20
N PHE A 48 4.29 7.49 -25.02
CA PHE A 48 4.91 7.47 -23.70
C PHE A 48 4.66 8.78 -22.92
N GLY A 49 4.90 9.93 -23.55
CA GLY A 49 4.69 11.23 -22.92
C GLY A 49 3.22 11.45 -22.52
N ASN A 50 2.30 11.14 -23.43
CA ASN A 50 0.87 11.29 -23.20
C ASN A 50 0.38 10.36 -22.08
N SER A 51 0.88 9.12 -22.00
CA SER A 51 0.47 8.19 -20.94
C SER A 51 0.74 8.74 -19.52
N ILE A 52 1.88 9.41 -19.34
CA ILE A 52 2.25 10.03 -18.04
C ILE A 52 1.34 11.24 -17.75
N ILE A 53 1.10 12.07 -18.76
CA ILE A 53 0.25 13.26 -18.65
C ILE A 53 -1.18 12.86 -18.32
N GLU A 54 -1.73 11.88 -19.02
CA GLU A 54 -3.09 11.41 -18.82
C GLU A 54 -3.26 10.72 -17.47
N LEU A 55 -2.29 9.89 -17.05
CA LEU A 55 -2.27 9.32 -15.71
C LEU A 55 -2.42 10.41 -14.65
N LYS A 56 -1.58 11.46 -14.72
CA LYS A 56 -1.62 12.53 -13.72
C LYS A 56 -2.91 13.35 -13.74
N LYS A 57 -3.51 13.56 -14.92
CA LYS A 57 -4.73 14.36 -15.07
C LYS A 57 -6.01 13.62 -14.70
N ASN A 58 -6.07 12.32 -15.00
CA ASN A 58 -7.31 11.55 -14.99
C ASN A 58 -7.39 10.54 -13.84
N ILE A 59 -6.28 10.30 -13.12
CA ILE A 59 -6.33 9.39 -11.99
C ILE A 59 -7.11 10.01 -10.82
N HIS A 60 -8.01 9.25 -10.23
CA HIS A 60 -8.82 9.62 -9.09
C HIS A 60 -8.45 8.77 -7.87
N HIS A 61 -8.86 9.23 -6.71
CA HIS A 61 -8.93 8.40 -5.52
C HIS A 61 -10.35 7.88 -5.35
N CYS A 62 -10.49 6.56 -5.20
CA CYS A 62 -11.78 5.93 -4.96
C CYS A 62 -12.49 6.58 -3.77
N SER A 63 -13.74 6.98 -3.96
CA SER A 63 -14.55 7.64 -2.93
C SER A 63 -14.75 6.79 -1.67
N ILE A 64 -14.67 5.45 -1.81
CA ILE A 64 -14.91 4.49 -0.71
C ILE A 64 -13.60 4.11 0.00
N CYS A 65 -12.58 3.67 -0.74
CA CYS A 65 -11.38 3.05 -0.14
C CYS A 65 -10.10 3.87 -0.27
N ARG A 66 -10.14 5.02 -0.95
CA ARG A 66 -9.00 5.93 -1.20
C ARG A 66 -7.88 5.33 -2.05
N ASN A 67 -8.06 4.14 -2.62
CA ASN A 67 -7.15 3.59 -3.62
C ASN A 67 -7.20 4.42 -4.90
N ILE A 68 -6.17 4.34 -5.75
CA ILE A 68 -6.21 4.95 -7.09
C ILE A 68 -7.25 4.23 -7.98
N SER A 69 -7.88 5.00 -8.85
CA SER A 69 -8.95 4.52 -9.72
C SER A 69 -9.08 5.41 -10.97
N ASP A 70 -9.50 4.81 -12.08
CA ASP A 70 -9.88 5.54 -13.29
C ASP A 70 -11.30 6.13 -13.19
N THR A 71 -12.06 5.71 -12.17
CA THR A 71 -13.45 6.11 -11.93
C THR A 71 -13.66 6.49 -10.47
N GLU A 72 -14.81 7.08 -10.14
CA GLU A 72 -15.15 7.48 -8.76
C GLU A 72 -15.05 6.31 -7.77
N THR A 73 -15.45 5.10 -8.19
CA THR A 73 -15.35 3.88 -7.38
C THR A 73 -14.45 2.86 -8.08
N CYS A 74 -13.40 2.38 -7.41
CA CYS A 74 -12.45 1.45 -7.99
C CYS A 74 -13.04 0.06 -8.25
N GLN A 75 -12.39 -0.73 -9.10
CA GLN A 75 -12.81 -2.08 -9.49
C GLN A 75 -12.97 -3.02 -8.28
N ILE A 76 -12.22 -2.83 -7.20
CA ILE A 76 -12.35 -3.65 -5.98
C ILE A 76 -13.65 -3.30 -5.26
N CYS A 77 -13.92 -2.01 -5.03
CA CYS A 77 -15.11 -1.57 -4.30
C CYS A 77 -16.42 -1.76 -5.09
N SER A 78 -16.37 -1.75 -6.42
CA SER A 78 -17.54 -1.98 -7.28
C SER A 78 -17.82 -3.46 -7.55
N ASN A 79 -16.93 -4.38 -7.13
CA ASN A 79 -17.11 -5.79 -7.37
C ASN A 79 -18.06 -6.43 -6.34
N PRO A 80 -19.27 -6.89 -6.75
CA PRO A 80 -20.25 -7.46 -5.83
C PRO A 80 -19.87 -8.83 -5.26
N ARG A 81 -18.77 -9.42 -5.73
CA ARG A 81 -18.24 -10.70 -5.20
C ARG A 81 -17.33 -10.51 -4.00
N ARG A 82 -16.97 -9.25 -3.68
CA ARG A 82 -16.15 -8.93 -2.53
C ARG A 82 -16.99 -8.90 -1.25
N ASP A 83 -16.39 -9.33 -0.17
CA ASP A 83 -16.97 -9.23 1.16
C ASP A 83 -16.89 -7.77 1.66
N SER A 84 -18.03 -7.08 1.66
CA SER A 84 -18.13 -5.68 2.06
C SER A 84 -17.96 -5.46 3.57
N ASP A 85 -18.17 -6.52 4.36
CA ASP A 85 -18.15 -6.48 5.82
C ASP A 85 -16.72 -6.56 6.37
N LEU A 86 -15.76 -6.96 5.52
CA LEU A 86 -14.36 -7.14 5.84
C LEU A 86 -13.50 -6.06 5.17
N VAL A 87 -12.78 -5.26 5.95
CA VAL A 87 -11.95 -4.16 5.43
C VAL A 87 -10.49 -4.29 5.90
N CYS A 88 -9.57 -4.38 4.96
CA CYS A 88 -8.14 -4.36 5.20
C CYS A 88 -7.61 -2.92 5.10
N VAL A 89 -7.10 -2.39 6.19
CA VAL A 89 -6.51 -1.06 6.27
C VAL A 89 -5.02 -1.17 5.98
N VAL A 90 -4.58 -0.46 4.95
CA VAL A 90 -3.21 -0.47 4.45
C VAL A 90 -2.63 0.94 4.39
N GLU A 91 -1.31 1.04 4.41
CA GLU A 91 -0.62 2.31 4.35
C GLU A 91 -0.74 2.98 2.97
N ASN A 92 -0.52 2.21 1.91
CA ASN A 92 -0.44 2.74 0.55
C ASN A 92 -0.92 1.72 -0.50
N ILE A 93 -0.94 2.17 -1.75
CA ILE A 93 -1.41 1.38 -2.90
C ILE A 93 -0.59 0.11 -3.14
N ARG A 94 0.72 0.14 -2.88
CA ARG A 94 1.60 -1.04 -3.06
C ARG A 94 1.19 -2.17 -2.14
N ASP A 95 0.71 -1.83 -0.94
CA ASP A 95 0.23 -2.83 0.02
C ASP A 95 -1.05 -3.49 -0.49
N VAL A 96 -1.98 -2.71 -1.09
CA VAL A 96 -3.16 -3.29 -1.78
C VAL A 96 -2.73 -4.30 -2.82
N MET A 97 -1.78 -3.94 -3.70
CA MET A 97 -1.27 -4.83 -4.74
C MET A 97 -0.62 -6.08 -4.15
N SER A 98 0.14 -5.93 -3.06
CA SER A 98 0.80 -7.06 -2.39
C SER A 98 -0.20 -8.04 -1.81
N VAL A 99 -1.26 -7.55 -1.15
CA VAL A 99 -2.33 -8.41 -0.61
C VAL A 99 -3.13 -9.07 -1.73
N GLU A 100 -3.51 -8.34 -2.78
CA GLU A 100 -4.22 -8.89 -3.95
C GLU A 100 -3.43 -10.01 -4.65
N ASN A 101 -2.11 -9.85 -4.77
CA ASN A 101 -1.25 -10.87 -5.39
C ASN A 101 -1.25 -12.19 -4.62
N THR A 102 -1.60 -12.20 -3.34
CA THR A 102 -1.73 -13.45 -2.57
C THR A 102 -2.93 -14.29 -2.97
N GLN A 103 -3.98 -13.67 -3.54
CA GLN A 103 -5.27 -14.29 -3.87
C GLN A 103 -5.96 -14.96 -2.66
N GLN A 104 -5.59 -14.57 -1.43
CA GLN A 104 -6.13 -15.13 -0.19
C GLN A 104 -7.15 -14.20 0.48
N TYR A 105 -7.27 -12.97 0.00
CA TYR A 105 -8.13 -11.95 0.57
C TYR A 105 -9.26 -11.58 -0.39
N ASN A 106 -10.49 -11.61 0.10
CA ASN A 106 -11.67 -11.28 -0.72
C ASN A 106 -12.49 -10.10 -0.16
N GLY A 107 -11.97 -9.40 0.86
CA GLY A 107 -12.61 -8.21 1.41
C GLY A 107 -12.31 -6.94 0.63
N LEU A 108 -12.72 -5.81 1.20
CA LEU A 108 -12.43 -4.47 0.70
C LEU A 108 -11.20 -3.88 1.40
N TYR A 109 -10.71 -2.75 0.89
CA TYR A 109 -9.56 -2.04 1.44
C TYR A 109 -9.93 -0.67 1.97
N HIS A 110 -9.02 -0.10 2.75
CA HIS A 110 -8.96 1.31 3.05
C HIS A 110 -7.48 1.75 3.05
N VAL A 111 -7.14 2.67 2.14
CA VAL A 111 -5.77 3.18 1.97
C VAL A 111 -5.64 4.46 2.78
N LEU A 112 -4.75 4.45 3.79
CA LEU A 112 -4.55 5.59 4.70
C LEU A 112 -3.81 6.76 4.03
N GLY A 113 -2.95 6.48 3.04
CA GLY A 113 -2.06 7.46 2.42
C GLY A 113 -0.72 7.63 3.12
N GLY A 114 -0.46 6.89 4.20
CA GLY A 114 0.76 6.90 4.99
C GLY A 114 0.54 6.36 6.39
N ILE A 115 1.48 6.67 7.28
CA ILE A 115 1.42 6.36 8.73
C ILE A 115 1.75 7.62 9.53
N ILE A 116 1.33 7.67 10.78
CA ILE A 116 1.66 8.78 11.69
C ILE A 116 3.17 8.78 11.91
N SER A 117 3.83 9.85 11.46
CA SER A 117 5.28 10.03 11.57
C SER A 117 5.57 11.49 11.97
N PRO A 118 5.75 11.77 13.26
CA PRO A 118 6.07 13.12 13.72
C PRO A 118 7.40 13.65 13.16
N ILE A 119 8.34 12.76 12.86
CA ILE A 119 9.64 13.12 12.27
C ILE A 119 9.45 13.66 10.85
N ASP A 120 8.54 13.05 10.08
CA ASP A 120 8.21 13.47 8.71
C ASP A 120 7.11 14.54 8.69
N GLY A 121 6.62 14.98 9.85
CA GLY A 121 5.55 15.96 9.98
C GLY A 121 4.16 15.44 9.64
N ILE A 122 3.98 14.10 9.57
CA ILE A 122 2.69 13.47 9.23
C ILE A 122 1.90 13.21 10.52
N GLY A 123 0.79 13.93 10.67
CA GLY A 123 -0.16 13.76 11.76
C GLY A 123 -1.38 12.92 11.36
N PRO A 124 -2.26 12.57 12.32
CA PRO A 124 -3.49 11.84 12.02
C PRO A 124 -4.42 12.55 11.03
N GLY A 125 -4.41 13.88 11.00
CA GLY A 125 -5.23 14.69 10.09
C GLY A 125 -4.76 14.67 8.62
N ASP A 126 -3.53 14.23 8.37
CA ASP A 126 -2.98 14.09 7.03
C ASP A 126 -3.35 12.75 6.39
N LEU A 127 -3.92 11.83 7.20
CA LEU A 127 -4.31 10.48 6.80
C LEU A 127 -5.83 10.38 6.64
N THR A 128 -6.29 9.37 5.91
CA THR A 128 -7.73 9.15 5.65
C THR A 128 -8.47 8.44 6.81
N ILE A 129 -7.99 8.61 8.05
CA ILE A 129 -8.54 7.92 9.24
C ILE A 129 -9.98 8.35 9.52
N ASP A 130 -10.31 9.63 9.33
CA ASP A 130 -11.67 10.12 9.56
C ASP A 130 -12.67 9.44 8.59
N SER A 131 -12.30 9.27 7.32
CA SER A 131 -13.16 8.56 6.36
C SER A 131 -13.26 7.05 6.64
N LEU A 132 -12.26 6.44 7.30
CA LEU A 132 -12.37 5.07 7.81
C LEU A 132 -13.39 4.99 8.95
N GLU A 133 -13.35 5.93 9.90
CA GLU A 133 -14.30 5.99 11.01
C GLU A 133 -15.73 6.24 10.53
N GLU A 134 -15.94 7.15 9.58
CA GLU A 134 -17.24 7.37 8.92
C GLU A 134 -17.78 6.09 8.29
N ARG A 135 -16.93 5.34 7.59
CA ARG A 135 -17.29 4.06 6.98
C ARG A 135 -17.71 3.02 8.02
N VAL A 136 -17.01 2.93 9.15
CA VAL A 136 -17.34 2.00 10.26
C VAL A 136 -18.62 2.44 10.96
N SER A 137 -18.83 3.74 11.15
CA SER A 137 -20.06 4.28 11.78
C SER A 137 -21.32 3.98 10.99
N GLY A 138 -21.20 3.76 9.68
CA GLY A 138 -22.30 3.31 8.81
C GLY A 138 -22.83 1.89 9.10
N GLY A 139 -22.15 1.13 9.97
CA GLY A 139 -22.63 -0.15 10.51
C GLY A 139 -22.50 -1.36 9.60
N ASN A 140 -21.92 -1.21 8.41
CA ASN A 140 -21.79 -2.28 7.41
C ASN A 140 -20.44 -3.03 7.48
N VAL A 141 -19.58 -2.70 8.45
CA VAL A 141 -18.25 -3.32 8.59
C VAL A 141 -18.22 -4.16 9.87
N SER A 142 -17.99 -5.45 9.74
CA SER A 142 -17.90 -6.39 10.85
C SER A 142 -16.47 -6.57 11.36
N GLU A 143 -15.47 -6.46 10.48
CA GLU A 143 -14.06 -6.60 10.86
C GLU A 143 -13.16 -5.63 10.09
N ILE A 144 -12.23 -5.01 10.84
CA ILE A 144 -11.11 -4.22 10.33
C ILE A 144 -9.83 -5.03 10.56
N ILE A 145 -9.08 -5.28 9.49
CA ILE A 145 -7.73 -5.87 9.56
C ILE A 145 -6.72 -4.74 9.41
N LEU A 146 -5.93 -4.47 10.44
CA LEU A 146 -4.83 -3.50 10.39
C LEU A 146 -3.60 -4.16 9.77
N ALA A 147 -3.27 -3.78 8.54
CA ALA A 147 -2.18 -4.32 7.75
C ALA A 147 -1.11 -3.24 7.46
N LEU A 148 -0.73 -2.47 8.49
CA LEU A 148 0.30 -1.46 8.42
C LEU A 148 1.69 -2.06 8.67
N SER A 149 2.74 -1.30 8.34
CA SER A 149 4.12 -1.69 8.61
C SER A 149 4.35 -2.04 10.07
N THR A 150 5.28 -2.97 10.32
CA THR A 150 5.62 -3.42 11.69
C THR A 150 6.67 -2.52 12.38
N THR A 151 6.76 -1.26 11.95
CA THR A 151 7.60 -0.23 12.55
C THR A 151 6.92 0.39 13.78
N MET A 152 7.66 1.18 14.55
CA MET A 152 7.11 1.92 15.70
C MET A 152 6.00 2.89 15.29
N GLU A 153 6.17 3.54 14.14
CA GLU A 153 5.19 4.45 13.54
C GLU A 153 3.92 3.70 13.10
N GLY A 154 4.10 2.52 12.48
CA GLY A 154 2.99 1.65 12.10
C GLY A 154 2.21 1.15 13.31
N ASP A 155 2.90 0.71 14.38
CA ASP A 155 2.25 0.30 15.62
C ASP A 155 1.54 1.47 16.34
N THR A 156 2.13 2.68 16.31
CA THR A 156 1.50 3.89 16.82
C THR A 156 0.22 4.21 16.06
N THR A 157 0.27 4.09 14.73
CA THR A 157 -0.88 4.33 13.85
C THR A 157 -1.98 3.29 14.09
N ASN A 158 -1.61 2.00 14.21
CA ASN A 158 -2.52 0.92 14.57
C ASN A 158 -3.24 1.20 15.90
N PHE A 159 -2.49 1.63 16.92
CA PHE A 159 -3.05 1.96 18.22
C PHE A 159 -4.00 3.16 18.16
N TYR A 160 -3.64 4.19 17.39
CA TYR A 160 -4.49 5.36 17.19
C TYR A 160 -5.82 4.98 16.52
N ILE A 161 -5.78 4.20 15.44
CA ILE A 161 -6.98 3.72 14.75
C ILE A 161 -7.84 2.87 15.69
N TYR A 162 -7.23 1.92 16.40
CA TYR A 162 -7.94 1.08 17.38
C TYR A 162 -8.65 1.94 18.43
N LYS A 163 -7.98 2.97 18.96
CA LYS A 163 -8.57 3.88 19.95
C LYS A 163 -9.78 4.64 19.40
N ARG A 164 -9.75 5.04 18.13
CA ARG A 164 -10.87 5.70 17.43
C ARG A 164 -12.05 4.73 17.22
N LEU A 165 -11.77 3.49 16.88
CA LEU A 165 -12.79 2.52 16.50
C LEU A 165 -13.38 1.71 17.67
N ARG A 166 -12.78 1.72 18.85
CA ARG A 166 -13.17 0.88 20.01
C ARG A 166 -14.61 1.07 20.51
N SER A 167 -15.26 2.19 20.18
CA SER A 167 -16.65 2.50 20.56
C SER A 167 -17.68 1.90 19.60
N TYR A 168 -17.23 1.41 18.44
CA TYR A 168 -18.08 0.81 17.44
C TYR A 168 -18.11 -0.72 17.59
N PRO A 169 -19.22 -1.39 17.21
CA PRO A 169 -19.32 -2.85 17.29
C PRO A 169 -18.58 -3.54 16.13
N VAL A 170 -17.30 -3.22 15.95
CA VAL A 170 -16.43 -3.75 14.91
C VAL A 170 -15.29 -4.51 15.54
N LYS A 171 -14.99 -5.70 15.00
CA LYS A 171 -13.79 -6.45 15.38
C LYS A 171 -12.56 -5.81 14.74
N VAL A 172 -11.51 -5.58 15.50
CA VAL A 172 -10.23 -5.09 15.00
C VAL A 172 -9.18 -6.17 15.18
N SER A 173 -8.54 -6.58 14.10
CA SER A 173 -7.47 -7.58 14.04
C SER A 173 -6.23 -7.02 13.34
N THR A 174 -5.11 -7.70 13.45
CA THR A 174 -3.86 -7.36 12.76
C THR A 174 -3.35 -8.57 11.99
N LEU A 175 -2.47 -8.35 11.00
CA LEU A 175 -1.78 -9.44 10.34
C LEU A 175 -0.94 -10.23 11.35
N ALA A 176 -0.89 -11.54 11.18
CA ALA A 176 -0.03 -12.40 11.99
C ALA A 176 1.45 -12.01 11.78
N ARG A 177 2.19 -11.91 12.88
CA ARG A 177 3.62 -11.62 12.87
C ARG A 177 4.37 -12.89 13.28
N GLY A 178 5.41 -13.25 12.52
CA GLY A 178 6.15 -14.47 12.81
C GLY A 178 7.33 -14.67 11.87
N VAL A 179 8.03 -15.80 12.07
CA VAL A 179 9.14 -16.22 11.21
C VAL A 179 8.61 -16.50 9.81
N ALA A 180 9.32 -16.03 8.79
CA ALA A 180 8.95 -16.24 7.40
C ALA A 180 9.04 -17.72 7.01
N ILE A 181 8.15 -18.15 6.11
CA ILE A 181 8.15 -19.53 5.62
C ILE A 181 9.38 -19.77 4.76
N GLY A 182 10.16 -20.78 5.12
CA GLY A 182 11.39 -21.16 4.41
C GLY A 182 12.67 -20.55 4.98
N ASP A 183 12.57 -19.65 5.97
CA ASP A 183 13.73 -19.11 6.66
C ASP A 183 14.24 -20.07 7.75
N GLU A 184 15.56 -20.09 7.95
CA GLU A 184 16.18 -20.76 9.06
C GLU A 184 16.11 -19.86 10.31
N LEU A 185 15.91 -20.44 11.49
CA LEU A 185 15.73 -19.68 12.74
C LEU A 185 16.93 -18.79 13.09
N GLU A 186 18.15 -19.18 12.66
CA GLU A 186 19.38 -18.43 12.93
C GLU A 186 19.42 -17.07 12.17
N TYR A 187 18.65 -16.90 11.11
CA TYR A 187 18.55 -15.64 10.35
C TYR A 187 17.39 -14.75 10.80
N ALA A 188 16.50 -15.26 11.66
CA ALA A 188 15.43 -14.46 12.21
C ALA A 188 15.98 -13.47 13.25
N ASP A 189 15.53 -12.22 13.21
CA ASP A 189 15.89 -11.26 14.25
C ASP A 189 15.27 -11.66 15.61
N GLU A 190 15.92 -11.27 16.70
CA GLU A 190 15.55 -11.66 18.06
C GLU A 190 14.12 -11.24 18.44
N ILE A 191 13.66 -10.08 17.93
CA ILE A 191 12.31 -9.55 18.25
C ILE A 191 11.26 -10.41 17.54
N THR A 192 11.45 -10.71 16.26
CA THR A 192 10.56 -11.56 15.47
C THR A 192 10.49 -12.96 16.06
N LEU A 193 11.64 -13.55 16.41
CA LEU A 193 11.69 -14.87 17.00
C LEU A 193 11.00 -14.89 18.39
N GLY A 194 11.27 -13.89 19.23
CA GLY A 194 10.65 -13.75 20.54
C GLY A 194 9.11 -13.63 20.45
N ARG A 195 8.60 -12.80 19.54
CA ARG A 195 7.16 -12.67 19.28
C ARG A 195 6.55 -13.97 18.78
N SER A 196 7.22 -14.67 17.85
CA SER A 196 6.76 -15.96 17.33
C SER A 196 6.60 -17.02 18.41
N ILE A 197 7.48 -17.02 19.44
CA ILE A 197 7.39 -17.91 20.57
C ILE A 197 6.20 -17.54 21.48
N VAL A 198 5.98 -16.25 21.73
CA VAL A 198 4.85 -15.76 22.56
C VAL A 198 3.52 -16.07 21.88
N ASP A 199 3.41 -15.77 20.58
CA ASP A 199 2.19 -15.90 19.78
C ASP A 199 2.05 -17.28 19.11
N ARG A 200 2.82 -18.28 19.57
CA ARG A 200 2.81 -19.63 19.02
C ARG A 200 1.41 -20.23 18.99
N LYS A 201 1.09 -20.90 17.91
CA LYS A 201 -0.19 -21.60 17.72
C LYS A 201 -0.05 -23.08 18.04
N PRO A 202 -1.11 -23.78 18.51
CA PRO A 202 -1.12 -25.23 18.60
C PRO A 202 -0.82 -25.85 17.23
N PHE A 203 0.03 -26.91 17.20
CA PHE A 203 0.44 -27.53 15.96
C PHE A 203 -0.73 -28.07 15.12
N GLU A 204 -1.77 -28.54 15.78
CA GLU A 204 -3.00 -29.04 15.15
C GLU A 204 -3.72 -27.96 14.33
N SER A 205 -3.64 -26.68 14.75
CA SER A 205 -4.26 -25.58 14.03
C SER A 205 -3.57 -25.25 12.70
N THR A 206 -2.32 -25.71 12.50
CA THR A 206 -1.59 -25.52 11.21
C THR A 206 -2.09 -26.44 10.12
N PHE A 207 -2.73 -27.57 10.45
CA PHE A 207 -3.32 -28.50 9.47
C PHE A 207 -4.82 -28.24 9.23
N ALA A 208 -5.50 -27.48 10.10
CA ALA A 208 -6.92 -27.16 10.00
C ALA A 208 -7.25 -26.04 9.02
N GLY A 209 -6.27 -25.44 8.36
CA GLY A 209 -6.38 -24.29 7.44
C GLY A 209 -7.14 -24.56 6.13
N GLY A 210 -7.98 -25.61 6.05
CA GLY A 210 -8.76 -25.93 4.86
C GLY A 210 -10.27 -26.10 5.07
N LYS A 211 -10.77 -25.93 6.29
CA LYS A 211 -12.23 -26.04 6.56
C LYS A 211 -12.69 -24.89 7.44
N GLN A 212 -13.25 -23.86 6.82
CA GLN A 212 -14.18 -22.99 7.51
C GLN A 212 -15.35 -23.87 7.97
N GLU A 213 -15.42 -24.15 9.27
CA GLU A 213 -16.64 -24.70 9.86
C GLU A 213 -17.77 -23.71 9.67
N LYS A 214 -18.67 -24.03 8.73
CA LYS A 214 -20.02 -23.48 8.73
C LYS A 214 -20.68 -23.94 10.03
N LYS A 215 -20.66 -23.11 11.06
CA LYS A 215 -21.58 -23.26 12.17
C LYS A 215 -22.98 -22.98 11.64
N GLY A 216 -23.68 -24.06 11.28
CA GLY A 216 -25.13 -24.07 11.18
C GLY A 216 -25.72 -24.11 12.59
N ASN A 217 -26.68 -23.33 12.75
CA ASN A 217 -27.88 -23.26 13.58
C ASN A 217 -27.98 -21.95 14.34
#